data_a6ecba11b9ee9c6fb95052ca70c443f1
#
_entry.id   a6ecba11b9ee9c6fb95052ca70c443f1
#
_cell.length_a   1.000
_cell.length_b   1.000
_cell.length_c   1.000
_cell.angle_alpha   90.00
_cell.angle_beta   90.00
_cell.angle_gamma   90.00
#
_symmetry.space_group_name_H-M   'P 1'
#
loop_
_entity.id
_entity.type
_entity.pdbx_description
1 polymer ?
#
loop_
_entity_poly.entity_id
_entity_poly.type
_entity_poly.pdbx_seq_one_letter_code
_entity_poly.pdbx_strand_id
1 'polypeptide(L)'
;MEKVKNNLLEESEATALIVGFIIGTSILALPNGVVQDAKQDGWIAVLIGGLYPLYIALLAIYYAKKHPNQDILALSNIYLGRVMGTICNILFMVEFGIFTLAAIVSLSNIFRVYATSFLSPIKIFIPTILIAIYLSDKGIKVLARINKISLFTIVILALVLLTSLKKGNYLNLLPIFGTGVKGIFSGSIESALAYGGMEAIFLIYPILKEKDKVKKITLKALFITMVIYVWVTLASIYYLGYKVTSIALWPVLLVTEGVNIPELNSFRVVFLFLWSFAMFKIIANEHYAFTYILSDVLKIKDKRKFYWFIFPIALYLCMGIKNEVQRRAILGFLVPKIVLFNIAYISIIAVLIFIKDKGRK
;
A
#
# COMPACT_ATOMS: atom_id res chain seq x y z
N MET A 1 5.24 -28.18 16.33
CA MET A 1 6.45 -27.33 16.22
C MET A 1 6.92 -27.10 14.78
N GLU A 2 6.91 -28.10 13.91
CA GLU A 2 7.32 -27.96 12.50
C GLU A 2 6.47 -27.00 11.66
N LYS A 3 5.14 -26.99 11.82
CA LYS A 3 4.25 -26.04 11.13
C LYS A 3 4.49 -24.56 11.48
N VAL A 4 5.00 -24.28 12.66
CA VAL A 4 5.34 -22.91 13.09
C VAL A 4 6.66 -22.46 12.45
N LYS A 5 7.66 -23.35 12.36
CA LYS A 5 8.95 -23.06 11.70
C LYS A 5 8.79 -22.76 10.20
N ASN A 6 7.81 -23.41 9.54
CA ASN A 6 7.58 -23.23 8.10
C ASN A 6 6.91 -21.90 7.73
N ASN A 7 6.37 -21.16 8.69
CA ASN A 7 5.70 -19.86 8.44
C ASN A 7 6.55 -18.64 8.78
N LEU A 8 7.78 -18.82 9.28
CA LEU A 8 8.68 -17.70 9.57
C LEU A 8 9.21 -17.06 8.28
N LEU A 9 9.23 -15.73 8.28
CA LEU A 9 9.69 -14.92 7.13
C LEU A 9 11.18 -14.64 7.21
N GLU A 10 11.86 -14.81 6.09
CA GLU A 10 13.24 -14.37 5.91
C GLU A 10 13.33 -12.85 5.65
N GLU A 11 14.50 -12.25 5.82
CA GLU A 11 14.72 -10.80 5.62
C GLU A 11 14.18 -10.31 4.26
N SER A 12 14.53 -11.00 3.17
CA SER A 12 14.11 -10.60 1.82
C SER A 12 12.60 -10.77 1.58
N GLU A 13 11.99 -11.80 2.16
CA GLU A 13 10.56 -12.08 2.08
C GLU A 13 9.75 -11.02 2.83
N ALA A 14 10.18 -10.68 4.06
CA ALA A 14 9.51 -9.68 4.87
C ALA A 14 9.65 -8.27 4.27
N THR A 15 10.86 -7.92 3.78
CA THR A 15 11.07 -6.63 3.08
C THR A 15 10.14 -6.51 1.88
N ALA A 16 10.08 -7.53 1.02
CA ALA A 16 9.23 -7.51 -0.17
C ALA A 16 7.74 -7.49 0.19
N LEU A 17 7.34 -8.17 1.26
CA LEU A 17 5.96 -8.18 1.73
C LEU A 17 5.52 -6.80 2.22
N ILE A 18 6.35 -6.09 3.01
CA ILE A 18 6.06 -4.73 3.48
C ILE A 18 5.96 -3.77 2.28
N VAL A 19 6.93 -3.78 1.35
CA VAL A 19 6.85 -3.01 0.11
C VAL A 19 5.56 -3.34 -0.64
N GLY A 20 5.17 -4.60 -0.62
CA GLY A 20 3.98 -5.10 -1.29
C GLY A 20 2.66 -4.68 -0.67
N PHE A 21 2.60 -4.36 0.60
CA PHE A 21 1.43 -3.72 1.24
C PHE A 21 1.29 -2.25 0.84
N ILE A 22 2.40 -1.56 0.54
CA ILE A 22 2.39 -0.13 0.24
C ILE A 22 2.19 0.11 -1.27
N ILE A 23 3.00 -0.54 -2.12
CA ILE A 23 2.98 -0.30 -3.57
C ILE A 23 1.85 -1.10 -4.23
N GLY A 24 0.82 -0.40 -4.66
CA GLY A 24 -0.33 -0.94 -5.38
C GLY A 24 -0.91 0.05 -6.37
N THR A 25 -2.18 0.41 -6.20
CA THR A 25 -2.88 1.38 -7.05
C THR A 25 -2.34 2.78 -6.92
N SER A 26 -1.88 3.15 -5.73
CA SER A 26 -1.37 4.48 -5.40
C SER A 26 -0.25 4.92 -6.35
N ILE A 27 0.66 4.02 -6.73
CA ILE A 27 1.81 4.37 -7.57
C ILE A 27 1.41 5.03 -8.90
N LEU A 28 0.29 4.61 -9.52
CA LEU A 28 -0.16 5.16 -10.81
C LEU A 28 -0.80 6.54 -10.66
N ALA A 29 -1.41 6.81 -9.51
CA ALA A 29 -2.17 8.03 -9.23
C ALA A 29 -1.39 9.05 -8.40
N LEU A 30 -0.37 8.64 -7.66
CA LEU A 30 0.42 9.50 -6.76
C LEU A 30 0.90 10.79 -7.42
N PRO A 31 1.48 10.79 -8.64
CA PRO A 31 1.90 12.04 -9.26
C PRO A 31 0.74 13.02 -9.44
N ASN A 32 -0.47 12.54 -9.81
CA ASN A 32 -1.65 13.38 -9.95
C ASN A 32 -2.05 14.04 -8.63
N GLY A 33 -2.10 13.29 -7.53
CA GLY A 33 -2.49 13.81 -6.22
C GLY A 33 -1.54 14.89 -5.72
N VAL A 34 -0.24 14.62 -5.72
CA VAL A 34 0.75 15.54 -5.14
C VAL A 34 0.93 16.83 -5.94
N VAL A 35 0.78 16.81 -7.27
CA VAL A 35 0.95 18.01 -8.09
C VAL A 35 -0.22 18.98 -8.00
N GLN A 36 -1.36 18.60 -7.44
CA GLN A 36 -2.49 19.50 -7.21
C GLN A 36 -2.03 20.73 -6.40
N ASP A 37 -1.24 20.49 -5.37
CA ASP A 37 -0.73 21.50 -4.47
C ASP A 37 0.76 21.82 -4.69
N ALA A 38 1.60 20.78 -4.83
CA ALA A 38 3.05 20.91 -4.94
C ALA A 38 3.54 21.19 -6.37
N LYS A 39 2.68 21.15 -7.38
CA LYS A 39 3.01 21.44 -8.80
C LYS A 39 4.31 20.71 -9.23
N GLN A 40 5.30 21.45 -9.77
CA GLN A 40 6.60 20.91 -10.20
C GLN A 40 7.45 20.37 -9.03
N ASP A 41 7.19 20.78 -7.80
CA ASP A 41 7.89 20.32 -6.60
C ASP A 41 7.28 19.04 -5.99
N GLY A 42 6.36 18.39 -6.70
CA GLY A 42 5.65 17.19 -6.22
C GLY A 42 6.60 16.06 -5.78
N TRP A 43 7.76 15.88 -6.40
CA TRP A 43 8.76 14.91 -6.00
C TRP A 43 9.37 15.20 -4.62
N ILE A 44 9.52 16.50 -4.25
CA ILE A 44 9.95 16.90 -2.91
C ILE A 44 8.85 16.61 -1.89
N ALA A 45 7.59 16.88 -2.25
CA ALA A 45 6.44 16.56 -1.42
C ALA A 45 6.37 15.04 -1.11
N VAL A 46 6.71 14.18 -2.07
CA VAL A 46 6.77 12.72 -1.86
C VAL A 46 7.86 12.33 -0.87
N LEU A 47 9.03 12.97 -0.91
CA LEU A 47 10.10 12.75 0.08
C LEU A 47 9.65 13.12 1.49
N ILE A 48 9.01 14.29 1.65
CA ILE A 48 8.53 14.78 2.95
C ILE A 48 7.40 13.88 3.48
N GLY A 49 6.48 13.45 2.61
CA GLY A 49 5.41 12.51 2.97
C GLY A 49 5.91 11.17 3.50
N GLY A 50 7.15 10.78 3.13
CA GLY A 50 7.86 9.63 3.69
C GLY A 50 8.15 9.72 5.19
N LEU A 51 7.96 10.88 5.84
CA LEU A 51 8.07 11.01 7.29
C LEU A 51 6.96 10.24 8.03
N TYR A 52 5.77 10.11 7.44
CA TYR A 52 4.71 9.30 8.01
C TYR A 52 5.09 7.82 8.14
N PRO A 53 5.43 7.10 7.06
CA PRO A 53 5.83 5.70 7.19
C PRO A 53 7.15 5.53 7.97
N LEU A 54 8.01 6.54 8.02
CA LEU A 54 9.19 6.52 8.89
C LEU A 54 8.78 6.52 10.38
N TYR A 55 7.81 7.34 10.76
CA TYR A 55 7.25 7.35 12.11
C TYR A 55 6.68 5.98 12.49
N ILE A 56 5.86 5.38 11.63
CA ILE A 56 5.31 4.03 11.81
C ILE A 56 6.44 2.99 11.94
N ALA A 57 7.47 3.09 11.10
CA ALA A 57 8.64 2.22 11.14
C ALA A 57 9.38 2.28 12.49
N LEU A 58 9.61 3.48 13.01
CA LEU A 58 10.30 3.67 14.28
C LEU A 58 9.50 3.08 15.45
N LEU A 59 8.19 3.24 15.46
CA LEU A 59 7.32 2.63 16.47
C LEU A 59 7.30 1.10 16.36
N ALA A 60 7.26 0.55 15.14
CA ALA A 60 7.33 -0.91 14.94
C ALA A 60 8.67 -1.49 15.44
N ILE A 61 9.79 -0.79 15.21
CA ILE A 61 11.10 -1.18 15.74
C ILE A 61 11.10 -1.14 17.27
N TYR A 62 10.49 -0.12 17.87
CA TYR A 62 10.36 -0.03 19.32
C TYR A 62 9.52 -1.19 19.88
N TYR A 63 8.38 -1.51 19.26
CA TYR A 63 7.53 -2.63 19.67
C TYR A 63 8.26 -3.97 19.57
N ALA A 64 8.92 -4.23 18.44
CA ALA A 64 9.66 -5.46 18.22
C ALA A 64 10.81 -5.66 19.23
N LYS A 65 11.43 -4.57 19.66
CA LYS A 65 12.47 -4.62 20.71
C LYS A 65 11.90 -4.99 22.08
N LYS A 66 10.68 -4.51 22.40
CA LYS A 66 10.04 -4.73 23.70
C LYS A 66 9.21 -6.01 23.74
N HIS A 67 8.50 -6.31 22.66
CA HIS A 67 7.56 -7.41 22.54
C HIS A 67 7.79 -8.20 21.24
N PRO A 68 8.92 -8.91 21.08
CA PRO A 68 9.31 -9.50 19.79
C PRO A 68 8.35 -10.62 19.30
N ASN A 69 7.51 -11.17 20.18
CA ASN A 69 6.63 -12.31 19.87
C ASN A 69 5.13 -11.96 19.86
N GLN A 70 4.79 -10.68 20.07
CA GLN A 70 3.41 -10.23 20.19
C GLN A 70 3.13 -9.21 19.10
N ASP A 71 2.05 -9.40 18.34
CA ASP A 71 1.57 -8.42 17.39
C ASP A 71 0.77 -7.29 18.06
N ILE A 72 0.37 -6.31 17.28
CA ILE A 72 -0.40 -5.17 17.78
C ILE A 72 -1.75 -5.60 18.35
N LEU A 73 -2.34 -6.69 17.85
CA LEU A 73 -3.64 -7.20 18.32
C LEU A 73 -3.55 -7.73 19.75
N ALA A 74 -2.48 -8.46 20.03
CA ALA A 74 -2.20 -8.93 21.38
C ALA A 74 -1.84 -7.77 22.33
N LEU A 75 -0.99 -6.83 21.85
CA LEU A 75 -0.55 -5.68 22.65
C LEU A 75 -1.71 -4.74 22.98
N SER A 76 -2.63 -4.50 22.06
CA SER A 76 -3.82 -3.69 22.32
C SER A 76 -4.67 -4.28 23.45
N ASN A 77 -4.89 -5.58 23.44
CA ASN A 77 -5.66 -6.25 24.51
C ASN A 77 -4.92 -6.22 25.86
N ILE A 78 -3.58 -6.28 25.86
CA ILE A 78 -2.75 -6.22 27.07
C ILE A 78 -2.73 -4.81 27.69
N TYR A 79 -2.64 -3.77 26.85
CA TYR A 79 -2.40 -2.41 27.32
C TYR A 79 -3.68 -1.56 27.42
N LEU A 80 -4.67 -1.76 26.53
CA LEU A 80 -5.95 -1.06 26.52
C LEU A 80 -7.06 -1.84 27.21
N GLY A 81 -6.80 -3.12 27.58
CA GLY A 81 -7.82 -4.03 28.05
C GLY A 81 -8.63 -4.66 26.92
N ARG A 82 -9.34 -5.75 27.24
CA ARG A 82 -10.01 -6.60 26.27
C ARG A 82 -11.05 -5.87 25.41
N VAL A 83 -11.87 -5.01 26.03
CA VAL A 83 -12.97 -4.34 25.30
C VAL A 83 -12.40 -3.28 24.34
N MET A 84 -11.63 -2.32 24.87
CA MET A 84 -11.08 -1.23 24.07
C MET A 84 -10.06 -1.77 23.04
N GLY A 85 -9.23 -2.72 23.42
CA GLY A 85 -8.29 -3.37 22.49
C GLY A 85 -9.01 -4.06 21.32
N THR A 86 -10.12 -4.78 21.59
CA THR A 86 -10.91 -5.39 20.51
C THR A 86 -11.55 -4.35 19.60
N ILE A 87 -12.08 -3.24 20.13
CA ILE A 87 -12.61 -2.14 19.31
C ILE A 87 -11.53 -1.55 18.40
N CYS A 88 -10.35 -1.25 18.94
CA CYS A 88 -9.24 -0.76 18.17
C CYS A 88 -8.78 -1.77 17.09
N ASN A 89 -8.76 -3.06 17.41
CA ASN A 89 -8.43 -4.11 16.44
C ASN A 89 -9.46 -4.19 15.30
N ILE A 90 -10.75 -3.99 15.59
CA ILE A 90 -11.80 -3.93 14.56
C ILE A 90 -11.62 -2.71 13.65
N LEU A 91 -11.32 -1.54 14.21
CA LEU A 91 -11.05 -0.34 13.40
C LEU A 91 -9.80 -0.53 12.52
N PHE A 92 -8.74 -1.15 13.07
CA PHE A 92 -7.55 -1.50 12.32
C PHE A 92 -7.82 -2.54 11.22
N MET A 93 -8.73 -3.49 11.45
CA MET A 93 -9.21 -4.44 10.44
C MET A 93 -9.94 -3.75 9.29
N VAL A 94 -10.80 -2.76 9.60
CA VAL A 94 -11.61 -2.03 8.61
C VAL A 94 -10.72 -1.34 7.58
N GLU A 95 -9.56 -0.84 7.96
CA GLU A 95 -8.57 -0.27 7.06
C GLU A 95 -8.20 -1.23 5.92
N PHE A 96 -7.77 -2.44 6.27
CA PHE A 96 -7.38 -3.47 5.27
C PHE A 96 -8.56 -3.88 4.39
N GLY A 97 -9.77 -3.89 4.94
CA GLY A 97 -11.00 -4.11 4.17
C GLY A 97 -11.25 -3.00 3.14
N ILE A 98 -11.13 -1.74 3.54
CA ILE A 98 -11.28 -0.57 2.65
C ILE A 98 -10.23 -0.62 1.54
N PHE A 99 -8.96 -0.89 1.87
CA PHE A 99 -7.88 -0.95 0.89
C PHE A 99 -8.06 -2.14 -0.08
N THR A 100 -8.54 -3.29 0.41
CA THR A 100 -8.91 -4.42 -0.46
C THR A 100 -9.94 -4.01 -1.50
N LEU A 101 -11.07 -3.45 -1.07
CA LEU A 101 -12.17 -3.03 -1.96
C LEU A 101 -11.71 -1.92 -2.92
N ALA A 102 -10.98 -0.93 -2.42
CA ALA A 102 -10.46 0.16 -3.22
C ALA A 102 -9.50 -0.33 -4.32
N ALA A 103 -8.66 -1.32 -4.01
CA ALA A 103 -7.73 -1.90 -4.97
C ALA A 103 -8.47 -2.72 -6.05
N ILE A 104 -9.50 -3.50 -5.69
CA ILE A 104 -10.33 -4.25 -6.63
C ILE A 104 -11.04 -3.30 -7.61
N VAL A 105 -11.67 -2.25 -7.09
CA VAL A 105 -12.38 -1.26 -7.93
C VAL A 105 -11.41 -0.50 -8.82
N SER A 106 -10.25 -0.10 -8.31
CA SER A 106 -9.23 0.60 -9.11
C SER A 106 -8.70 -0.27 -10.24
N LEU A 107 -8.41 -1.55 -9.98
CA LEU A 107 -8.00 -2.50 -11.02
C LEU A 107 -9.04 -2.54 -12.14
N SER A 108 -10.32 -2.71 -11.80
CA SER A 108 -11.41 -2.74 -12.76
C SER A 108 -11.52 -1.44 -13.56
N ASN A 109 -11.44 -0.28 -12.89
CA ASN A 109 -11.54 1.02 -13.57
C ASN A 109 -10.42 1.22 -14.59
N ILE A 110 -9.16 0.91 -14.19
CA ILE A 110 -8.00 1.03 -15.07
C ILE A 110 -8.12 0.09 -16.28
N PHE A 111 -8.45 -1.18 -16.04
CA PHE A 111 -8.60 -2.14 -17.13
C PHE A 111 -9.71 -1.75 -18.10
N ARG A 112 -10.85 -1.28 -17.61
CA ARG A 112 -11.96 -0.86 -18.45
C ARG A 112 -11.66 0.40 -19.26
N VAL A 113 -10.85 1.30 -18.74
CA VAL A 113 -10.44 2.50 -19.49
C VAL A 113 -9.41 2.17 -20.57
N TYR A 114 -8.45 1.29 -20.28
CA TYR A 114 -7.28 1.14 -21.14
C TYR A 114 -7.18 -0.17 -21.93
N ALA A 115 -7.89 -1.22 -21.54
CA ALA A 115 -7.73 -2.53 -22.15
C ALA A 115 -9.04 -3.29 -22.43
N THR A 116 -10.04 -3.17 -21.56
CA THR A 116 -11.24 -4.03 -21.61
C THR A 116 -12.54 -3.23 -21.47
N SER A 117 -12.71 -2.17 -22.29
CA SER A 117 -13.89 -1.29 -22.26
C SER A 117 -15.22 -2.03 -22.48
N PHE A 118 -15.17 -3.19 -23.15
CA PHE A 118 -16.32 -4.07 -23.43
C PHE A 118 -16.73 -4.95 -22.23
N LEU A 119 -15.90 -5.04 -21.17
CA LEU A 119 -16.24 -5.84 -19.99
C LEU A 119 -17.04 -5.04 -18.97
N SER A 120 -18.10 -5.65 -18.44
CA SER A 120 -18.79 -5.10 -17.27
C SER A 120 -17.94 -5.26 -16.01
N PRO A 121 -18.05 -4.35 -15.00
CA PRO A 121 -17.23 -4.40 -13.79
C PRO A 121 -17.30 -5.74 -13.07
N ILE A 122 -18.46 -6.35 -12.99
CA ILE A 122 -18.68 -7.62 -12.30
C ILE A 122 -17.81 -8.76 -12.86
N LYS A 123 -17.56 -8.76 -14.19
CA LYS A 123 -16.70 -9.76 -14.86
C LYS A 123 -15.23 -9.63 -14.45
N ILE A 124 -14.81 -8.47 -13.92
CA ILE A 124 -13.48 -8.24 -13.40
C ILE A 124 -13.47 -8.46 -11.87
N PHE A 125 -14.51 -8.03 -11.16
CA PHE A 125 -14.58 -8.17 -9.71
C PHE A 125 -14.58 -9.62 -9.25
N ILE A 126 -15.42 -10.48 -9.86
CA ILE A 126 -15.55 -11.89 -9.47
C ILE A 126 -14.19 -12.61 -9.48
N PRO A 127 -13.46 -12.70 -10.62
CA PRO A 127 -12.18 -13.41 -10.63
C PRO A 127 -11.15 -12.74 -9.73
N THR A 128 -11.15 -11.40 -9.59
CA THR A 128 -10.21 -10.70 -8.73
C THR A 128 -10.42 -11.05 -7.26
N ILE A 129 -11.67 -11.08 -6.77
CA ILE A 129 -11.98 -11.46 -5.40
C ILE A 129 -11.63 -12.93 -5.15
N LEU A 130 -11.94 -13.83 -6.09
CA LEU A 130 -11.61 -15.24 -5.98
C LEU A 130 -10.09 -15.49 -5.92
N ILE A 131 -9.31 -14.79 -6.74
CA ILE A 131 -7.85 -14.84 -6.71
C ILE A 131 -7.32 -14.33 -5.37
N ALA A 132 -7.86 -13.22 -4.86
CA ALA A 132 -7.45 -12.67 -3.57
C ALA A 132 -7.72 -13.66 -2.41
N ILE A 133 -8.91 -14.26 -2.38
CA ILE A 133 -9.26 -15.31 -1.41
C ILE A 133 -8.32 -16.50 -1.54
N TYR A 134 -8.09 -16.99 -2.76
CA TYR A 134 -7.21 -18.14 -3.00
C TYR A 134 -5.78 -17.88 -2.54
N LEU A 135 -5.20 -16.72 -2.90
CA LEU A 135 -3.82 -16.39 -2.52
C LEU A 135 -3.68 -16.17 -1.01
N SER A 136 -4.64 -15.49 -0.38
CA SER A 136 -4.62 -15.27 1.07
C SER A 136 -4.80 -16.56 1.88
N ASP A 137 -5.57 -17.55 1.36
CA ASP A 137 -5.72 -18.87 1.99
C ASP A 137 -4.41 -19.67 2.03
N LYS A 138 -3.50 -19.43 1.07
CA LYS A 138 -2.16 -20.07 1.07
C LYS A 138 -1.24 -19.59 2.20
N GLY A 139 -1.60 -18.50 2.87
CA GLY A 139 -0.89 -17.97 4.04
C GLY A 139 0.24 -17.02 3.73
N ILE A 140 0.75 -16.40 4.80
CA ILE A 140 1.68 -15.26 4.72
C ILE A 140 3.01 -15.60 4.04
N LYS A 141 3.51 -16.82 4.19
CA LYS A 141 4.78 -17.27 3.57
C LYS A 141 4.69 -17.33 2.05
N VAL A 142 3.54 -17.79 1.52
CA VAL A 142 3.31 -17.83 0.07
C VAL A 142 3.13 -16.39 -0.45
N LEU A 143 2.38 -15.56 0.25
CA LEU A 143 2.25 -14.13 -0.08
C LEU A 143 3.62 -13.45 -0.12
N ALA A 144 4.48 -13.66 0.86
CA ALA A 144 5.80 -13.09 0.91
C ALA A 144 6.67 -13.47 -0.31
N ARG A 145 6.58 -14.73 -0.77
CA ARG A 145 7.27 -15.20 -1.98
C ARG A 145 6.72 -14.54 -3.25
N ILE A 146 5.41 -14.42 -3.37
CA ILE A 146 4.76 -13.71 -4.47
C ILE A 146 5.17 -12.23 -4.48
N ASN A 147 5.22 -11.59 -3.31
CA ASN A 147 5.68 -10.20 -3.17
C ASN A 147 7.14 -10.04 -3.59
N LYS A 148 8.00 -11.02 -3.32
CA LYS A 148 9.40 -11.00 -3.77
C LYS A 148 9.50 -11.01 -5.30
N ILE A 149 8.73 -11.84 -5.98
CA ILE A 149 8.67 -11.87 -7.46
C ILE A 149 8.07 -10.55 -7.98
N SER A 150 6.96 -10.10 -7.40
CA SER A 150 6.30 -8.85 -7.79
C SER A 150 7.18 -7.61 -7.60
N LEU A 151 8.07 -7.60 -6.60
CA LEU A 151 9.02 -6.50 -6.40
C LEU A 151 9.96 -6.35 -7.61
N PHE A 152 10.46 -7.44 -8.18
CA PHE A 152 11.25 -7.38 -9.41
C PHE A 152 10.44 -6.80 -10.57
N THR A 153 9.18 -7.22 -10.72
CA THR A 153 8.28 -6.66 -11.74
C THR A 153 8.08 -5.15 -11.55
N ILE A 154 7.84 -4.69 -10.32
CA ILE A 154 7.68 -3.26 -10.01
C ILE A 154 8.95 -2.47 -10.34
N VAL A 155 10.13 -3.00 -10.01
CA VAL A 155 11.42 -2.36 -10.34
C VAL A 155 11.59 -2.27 -11.85
N ILE A 156 11.31 -3.34 -12.59
CA ILE A 156 11.37 -3.33 -14.07
C ILE A 156 10.42 -2.25 -14.63
N LEU A 157 9.17 -2.20 -14.16
CA LEU A 157 8.20 -1.20 -14.60
C LEU A 157 8.64 0.24 -14.25
N ALA A 158 9.27 0.45 -13.10
CA ALA A 158 9.86 1.74 -12.74
C ALA A 158 11.04 2.11 -13.65
N LEU A 159 11.87 1.13 -14.04
CA LEU A 159 13.00 1.35 -14.97
C LEU A 159 12.55 1.68 -16.39
N VAL A 160 11.39 1.17 -16.82
CA VAL A 160 10.82 1.55 -18.12
C VAL A 160 10.59 3.06 -18.20
N LEU A 161 10.26 3.72 -17.10
CA LEU A 161 10.09 5.18 -17.09
C LEU A 161 11.39 5.96 -17.38
N LEU A 162 12.57 5.31 -17.38
CA LEU A 162 13.81 5.94 -17.87
C LEU A 162 13.70 6.37 -19.34
N THR A 163 12.85 5.73 -20.12
CA THR A 163 12.59 6.14 -21.50
C THR A 163 12.00 7.55 -21.59
N SER A 164 11.30 8.01 -20.55
CA SER A 164 10.76 9.37 -20.47
C SER A 164 11.87 10.44 -20.51
N LEU A 165 13.08 10.11 -20.06
CA LEU A 165 14.22 11.03 -20.05
C LEU A 165 14.63 11.47 -21.46
N LYS A 166 14.39 10.65 -22.48
CA LYS A 166 14.70 10.98 -23.89
C LYS A 166 13.74 11.99 -24.50
N LYS A 167 12.48 12.04 -24.02
CA LYS A 167 11.39 12.85 -24.61
C LYS A 167 10.84 13.91 -23.67
N GLY A 168 11.20 13.89 -22.41
CA GLY A 168 10.77 14.87 -21.42
C GLY A 168 11.61 16.14 -21.46
N ASN A 169 11.22 17.10 -20.62
CA ASN A 169 11.89 18.39 -20.55
C ASN A 169 12.20 18.75 -19.09
N TYR A 170 13.47 19.02 -18.79
CA TYR A 170 13.90 19.41 -17.44
C TYR A 170 13.27 20.73 -16.96
N LEU A 171 12.85 21.61 -17.89
CA LEU A 171 12.15 22.85 -17.55
C LEU A 171 10.81 22.59 -16.83
N ASN A 172 10.23 21.40 -17.01
CA ASN A 172 9.02 20.98 -16.29
C ASN A 172 9.24 20.83 -14.77
N LEU A 173 10.50 20.74 -14.32
CA LEU A 173 10.88 20.64 -12.91
C LEU A 173 11.28 22.00 -12.31
N LEU A 174 11.29 23.06 -13.11
CA LEU A 174 11.72 24.39 -12.68
C LEU A 174 10.54 25.35 -12.50
N PRO A 175 10.68 26.36 -11.63
CA PRO A 175 11.77 26.53 -10.65
C PRO A 175 11.60 25.56 -9.46
N ILE A 176 12.71 25.02 -8.96
CA ILE A 176 12.71 24.20 -7.75
C ILE A 176 12.32 25.10 -6.57
N PHE A 177 11.48 24.58 -5.65
CA PHE A 177 10.84 25.32 -4.56
C PHE A 177 9.92 26.47 -5.03
N GLY A 178 9.57 26.53 -6.32
CA GLY A 178 8.72 27.57 -6.89
C GLY A 178 7.29 27.55 -6.37
N THR A 179 6.82 26.43 -5.82
CA THR A 179 5.49 26.33 -5.21
C THR A 179 5.46 26.88 -3.78
N GLY A 180 6.63 27.07 -3.18
CA GLY A 180 6.78 27.51 -1.79
C GLY A 180 6.47 26.40 -0.77
N VAL A 181 6.82 26.67 0.50
CA VAL A 181 6.73 25.70 1.59
C VAL A 181 5.30 25.19 1.79
N LYS A 182 4.29 26.06 1.68
CA LYS A 182 2.88 25.71 1.87
C LYS A 182 2.41 24.67 0.84
N GLY A 183 2.72 24.88 -0.44
CA GLY A 183 2.31 23.96 -1.50
C GLY A 183 3.01 22.60 -1.38
N ILE A 184 4.31 22.60 -1.07
CA ILE A 184 5.08 21.35 -0.84
C ILE A 184 4.53 20.59 0.38
N PHE A 185 4.22 21.30 1.47
CA PHE A 185 3.66 20.66 2.68
C PHE A 185 2.26 20.07 2.42
N SER A 186 1.38 20.82 1.72
CA SER A 186 0.05 20.30 1.35
C SER A 186 0.17 19.05 0.49
N GLY A 187 1.01 19.06 -0.56
CA GLY A 187 1.26 17.87 -1.38
C GLY A 187 1.91 16.73 -0.61
N SER A 188 2.68 17.01 0.46
CA SER A 188 3.27 15.97 1.30
C SER A 188 2.23 15.21 2.12
N ILE A 189 1.14 15.84 2.53
CA ILE A 189 0.02 15.17 3.18
C ILE A 189 -0.61 14.16 2.23
N GLU A 190 -0.87 14.56 0.99
CA GLU A 190 -1.42 13.67 -0.05
C GLU A 190 -0.50 12.46 -0.31
N SER A 191 0.81 12.69 -0.37
CA SER A 191 1.76 11.59 -0.54
C SER A 191 1.86 10.70 0.70
N ALA A 192 1.75 11.24 1.92
CA ALA A 192 1.74 10.46 3.15
C ALA A 192 0.60 9.42 3.15
N LEU A 193 -0.58 9.80 2.63
CA LEU A 193 -1.72 8.89 2.49
C LEU A 193 -1.43 7.75 1.50
N ALA A 194 -0.59 7.97 0.49
CA ALA A 194 -0.19 6.95 -0.47
C ALA A 194 0.78 5.90 0.10
N TYR A 195 1.41 6.19 1.24
CA TYR A 195 2.25 5.23 1.96
C TYR A 195 1.46 4.33 2.93
N GLY A 196 0.14 4.41 2.96
CA GLY A 196 -0.73 3.48 3.71
C GLY A 196 -0.40 2.03 3.37
N GLY A 197 -0.52 1.14 4.37
CA GLY A 197 -0.09 -0.26 4.30
C GLY A 197 1.24 -0.52 5.04
N MET A 198 2.01 0.52 5.43
CA MET A 198 3.20 0.36 6.28
C MET A 198 2.84 -0.23 7.65
N GLU A 199 1.63 -0.02 8.11
CA GLU A 199 1.06 -0.50 9.37
C GLU A 199 1.03 -2.03 9.46
N ALA A 200 1.00 -2.72 8.32
CA ALA A 200 1.07 -4.18 8.27
C ALA A 200 2.33 -4.74 8.96
N ILE A 201 3.39 -3.93 9.13
CA ILE A 201 4.59 -4.34 9.89
C ILE A 201 4.25 -4.79 11.30
N PHE A 202 3.23 -4.21 11.95
CA PHE A 202 2.81 -4.59 13.28
C PHE A 202 2.17 -5.99 13.37
N LEU A 203 1.73 -6.55 12.23
CA LEU A 203 1.28 -7.94 12.12
C LEU A 203 2.43 -8.87 11.68
N ILE A 204 3.47 -8.33 11.04
CA ILE A 204 4.53 -9.10 10.40
C ILE A 204 5.73 -9.33 11.31
N TYR A 205 6.16 -8.34 12.12
CA TYR A 205 7.40 -8.46 12.89
C TYR A 205 7.45 -9.67 13.83
N PRO A 206 6.33 -10.16 14.44
CA PRO A 206 6.39 -11.33 15.32
C PRO A 206 6.70 -12.65 14.62
N ILE A 207 6.49 -12.71 13.30
CA ILE A 207 6.74 -13.90 12.48
C ILE A 207 8.05 -13.84 11.69
N LEU A 208 8.92 -12.89 12.00
CA LEU A 208 10.26 -12.86 11.42
C LEU A 208 11.13 -13.97 12.00
N LYS A 209 11.93 -14.60 11.15
CA LYS A 209 12.91 -15.60 11.55
C LYS A 209 14.01 -15.01 12.44
N GLU A 210 14.50 -13.82 12.06
CA GLU A 210 15.54 -13.06 12.77
C GLU A 210 14.94 -11.74 13.23
N LYS A 211 14.52 -11.69 14.49
CA LYS A 211 13.79 -10.55 15.05
C LYS A 211 14.66 -9.32 15.32
N ASP A 212 15.95 -9.50 15.49
CA ASP A 212 16.95 -8.45 15.57
C ASP A 212 17.07 -7.64 14.28
N LYS A 213 16.69 -8.24 13.13
CA LYS A 213 16.71 -7.58 11.82
C LYS A 213 15.50 -6.69 11.52
N VAL A 214 14.52 -6.57 12.42
CA VAL A 214 13.31 -5.74 12.19
C VAL A 214 13.70 -4.33 11.71
N LYS A 215 14.65 -3.68 12.37
CA LYS A 215 15.14 -2.34 11.97
C LYS A 215 15.60 -2.32 10.50
N LYS A 216 16.46 -3.26 10.13
CA LYS A 216 17.01 -3.35 8.76
C LYS A 216 15.91 -3.60 7.73
N ILE A 217 15.03 -4.55 8.01
CA ILE A 217 13.91 -4.94 7.12
C ILE A 217 13.00 -3.74 6.87
N THR A 218 12.56 -3.10 7.95
CA THR A 218 11.57 -2.02 7.90
C THR A 218 12.12 -0.78 7.20
N LEU A 219 13.35 -0.35 7.55
CA LEU A 219 13.97 0.81 6.91
C LEU A 219 14.33 0.53 5.44
N LYS A 220 14.73 -0.69 5.09
CA LYS A 220 14.99 -1.09 3.71
C LYS A 220 13.70 -1.07 2.87
N ALA A 221 12.59 -1.57 3.42
CA ALA A 221 11.30 -1.53 2.74
C ALA A 221 10.84 -0.08 2.49
N LEU A 222 10.95 0.78 3.51
CA LEU A 222 10.65 2.20 3.39
C LEU A 222 11.52 2.87 2.32
N PHE A 223 12.83 2.66 2.35
CA PHE A 223 13.76 3.25 1.38
C PHE A 223 13.43 2.84 -0.06
N ILE A 224 13.18 1.55 -0.30
CA ILE A 224 12.78 1.05 -1.62
C ILE A 224 11.50 1.74 -2.10
N THR A 225 10.49 1.83 -1.24
CA THR A 225 9.21 2.47 -1.58
C THR A 225 9.38 3.95 -1.88
N MET A 226 10.14 4.67 -1.04
CA MET A 226 10.41 6.10 -1.25
C MET A 226 11.12 6.36 -2.57
N VAL A 227 12.16 5.59 -2.88
CA VAL A 227 12.90 5.73 -4.15
C VAL A 227 11.98 5.52 -5.34
N ILE A 228 11.13 4.50 -5.31
CA ILE A 228 10.19 4.20 -6.39
C ILE A 228 9.15 5.33 -6.53
N TYR A 229 8.57 5.80 -5.44
CA TYR A 229 7.53 6.83 -5.45
C TYR A 229 8.07 8.19 -5.91
N VAL A 230 9.25 8.58 -5.42
CA VAL A 230 9.94 9.81 -5.88
C VAL A 230 10.27 9.72 -7.36
N TRP A 231 10.83 8.59 -7.79
CA TRP A 231 11.18 8.37 -9.19
C TRP A 231 9.97 8.45 -10.12
N VAL A 232 8.90 7.74 -9.80
CA VAL A 232 7.66 7.72 -10.60
C VAL A 232 7.04 9.12 -10.69
N THR A 233 7.06 9.88 -9.59
CA THR A 233 6.52 11.25 -9.56
C THR A 233 7.40 12.21 -10.38
N LEU A 234 8.72 12.12 -10.19
CA LEU A 234 9.69 12.92 -10.93
C LEU A 234 9.59 12.65 -12.44
N ALA A 235 9.58 11.38 -12.84
CA ALA A 235 9.47 10.99 -14.25
C ALA A 235 8.16 11.49 -14.89
N SER A 236 7.05 11.43 -14.14
CA SER A 236 5.76 11.93 -14.61
C SER A 236 5.78 13.45 -14.82
N ILE A 237 6.30 14.22 -13.86
CA ILE A 237 6.39 15.69 -13.98
C ILE A 237 7.39 16.07 -15.08
N TYR A 238 8.53 15.39 -15.15
CA TYR A 238 9.56 15.64 -16.16
C TYR A 238 9.02 15.45 -17.58
N TYR A 239 8.24 14.39 -17.80
CA TYR A 239 7.72 14.05 -19.13
C TYR A 239 6.47 14.86 -19.50
N LEU A 240 5.47 14.95 -18.61
CA LEU A 240 4.16 15.53 -18.89
C LEU A 240 4.08 17.03 -18.51
N GLY A 241 4.94 17.50 -17.60
CA GLY A 241 4.74 18.75 -16.88
C GLY A 241 3.63 18.63 -15.82
N TYR A 242 3.68 19.51 -14.80
CA TYR A 242 2.72 19.43 -13.69
C TYR A 242 1.26 19.68 -14.13
N LYS A 243 1.01 20.51 -15.14
CA LYS A 243 -0.36 20.81 -15.64
C LYS A 243 -1.05 19.55 -16.21
N VAL A 244 -0.38 18.81 -17.08
CA VAL A 244 -0.93 17.57 -17.64
C VAL A 244 -1.02 16.49 -16.55
N THR A 245 -0.01 16.41 -15.69
CA THR A 245 0.00 15.47 -14.56
C THR A 245 -1.20 15.70 -13.62
N SER A 246 -1.61 16.96 -13.40
CA SER A 246 -2.73 17.30 -12.49
C SER A 246 -4.11 16.93 -13.03
N ILE A 247 -4.29 16.84 -14.35
CA ILE A 247 -5.57 16.46 -14.97
C ILE A 247 -5.66 14.97 -15.30
N ALA A 248 -4.52 14.30 -15.45
CA ALA A 248 -4.48 12.89 -15.77
C ALA A 248 -4.81 12.03 -14.53
N LEU A 249 -5.80 11.13 -14.64
CA LEU A 249 -6.13 10.22 -13.53
C LEU A 249 -4.97 9.30 -13.17
N TRP A 250 -4.23 8.82 -14.15
CA TRP A 250 -3.09 7.91 -13.97
C TRP A 250 -1.90 8.37 -14.82
N PRO A 251 -1.16 9.42 -14.39
CA PRO A 251 -0.07 10.02 -15.17
C PRO A 251 0.98 9.01 -15.61
N VAL A 252 1.29 8.03 -14.75
CA VAL A 252 2.28 6.99 -15.06
C VAL A 252 1.91 6.21 -16.31
N LEU A 253 0.63 5.91 -16.53
CA LEU A 253 0.19 5.22 -17.74
C LEU A 253 0.38 6.08 -18.98
N LEU A 254 0.17 7.41 -18.90
CA LEU A 254 0.44 8.31 -20.00
C LEU A 254 1.93 8.37 -20.35
N VAL A 255 2.81 8.34 -19.34
CA VAL A 255 4.26 8.25 -19.59
C VAL A 255 4.60 6.97 -20.36
N THR A 256 3.95 5.84 -20.05
CA THR A 256 4.20 4.58 -20.76
C THR A 256 3.71 4.58 -22.22
N GLU A 257 2.76 5.44 -22.58
CA GLU A 257 2.34 5.63 -23.99
C GLU A 257 3.45 6.28 -24.83
N GLY A 258 4.32 7.06 -24.23
CA GLY A 258 5.50 7.62 -24.86
C GLY A 258 6.60 6.61 -25.19
N VAL A 259 6.50 5.38 -24.66
CA VAL A 259 7.47 4.30 -24.94
C VAL A 259 7.16 3.70 -26.30
N ASN A 260 8.04 3.93 -27.26
CA ASN A 260 7.92 3.37 -28.61
C ASN A 260 8.87 2.17 -28.76
N ILE A 261 8.30 0.98 -28.87
CA ILE A 261 9.01 -0.25 -29.21
C ILE A 261 8.51 -0.68 -30.57
N PRO A 262 9.34 -0.72 -31.61
CA PRO A 262 8.92 -0.94 -32.99
C PRO A 262 8.05 -2.18 -33.20
N GLU A 263 8.31 -3.25 -32.41
CA GLU A 263 7.60 -4.53 -32.49
C GLU A 263 6.30 -4.57 -31.69
N LEU A 264 5.99 -3.53 -30.93
CA LEU A 264 4.82 -3.48 -30.05
C LEU A 264 3.95 -2.27 -30.41
N ASN A 265 2.73 -2.52 -30.85
CA ASN A 265 1.75 -1.47 -31.18
C ASN A 265 1.39 -0.58 -29.99
N SER A 266 1.49 -1.10 -28.77
CA SER A 266 1.24 -0.34 -27.53
C SER A 266 1.95 -0.98 -26.34
N PHE A 267 3.02 -0.36 -25.87
CA PHE A 267 3.71 -0.80 -24.66
C PHE A 267 2.81 -0.71 -23.41
N ARG A 268 1.84 0.20 -23.40
CA ARG A 268 0.87 0.36 -22.32
C ARG A 268 0.15 -0.96 -21.98
N VAL A 269 -0.21 -1.77 -22.97
CA VAL A 269 -0.89 -3.05 -22.72
C VAL A 269 0.03 -4.03 -21.98
N VAL A 270 1.31 -4.11 -22.40
CA VAL A 270 2.32 -4.93 -21.72
C VAL A 270 2.54 -4.43 -20.29
N PHE A 271 2.63 -3.12 -20.12
CA PHE A 271 2.75 -2.50 -18.78
C PHE A 271 1.56 -2.88 -17.88
N LEU A 272 0.33 -2.75 -18.37
CA LEU A 272 -0.88 -3.10 -17.62
C LEU A 272 -0.93 -4.59 -17.25
N PHE A 273 -0.52 -5.45 -18.17
CA PHE A 273 -0.43 -6.88 -17.89
C PHE A 273 0.55 -7.18 -16.75
N LEU A 274 1.76 -6.66 -16.82
CA LEU A 274 2.76 -6.83 -15.78
C LEU A 274 2.33 -6.17 -14.46
N TRP A 275 1.75 -4.98 -14.52
CA TRP A 275 1.25 -4.28 -13.34
C TRP A 275 0.07 -5.01 -12.67
N SER A 276 -0.72 -5.78 -13.39
CA SER A 276 -1.79 -6.59 -12.81
C SER A 276 -1.29 -7.59 -11.76
N PHE A 277 -0.08 -8.14 -11.93
CA PHE A 277 0.54 -9.00 -10.90
C PHE A 277 0.78 -8.22 -9.60
N ALA A 278 1.22 -6.96 -9.71
CA ALA A 278 1.36 -6.10 -8.54
C ALA A 278 0.01 -5.80 -7.88
N MET A 279 -1.07 -5.72 -8.65
CA MET A 279 -2.41 -5.52 -8.13
C MET A 279 -2.97 -6.75 -7.42
N PHE A 280 -2.87 -7.94 -8.03
CA PHE A 280 -3.34 -9.16 -7.39
C PHE A 280 -2.62 -9.43 -6.06
N LYS A 281 -1.32 -9.15 -5.98
CA LYS A 281 -0.57 -9.35 -4.74
C LYS A 281 -1.01 -8.39 -3.62
N ILE A 282 -1.24 -7.07 -3.93
CA ILE A 282 -1.68 -6.14 -2.89
C ILE A 282 -3.09 -6.47 -2.42
N ILE A 283 -4.03 -6.77 -3.33
CA ILE A 283 -5.38 -7.19 -2.97
C ILE A 283 -5.35 -8.42 -2.07
N ALA A 284 -4.48 -9.41 -2.38
CA ALA A 284 -4.32 -10.60 -1.55
C ALA A 284 -3.67 -10.31 -0.19
N ASN A 285 -2.70 -9.38 -0.14
CA ASN A 285 -2.07 -8.96 1.12
C ASN A 285 -3.08 -8.29 2.06
N GLU A 286 -3.82 -7.29 1.53
CA GLU A 286 -4.83 -6.56 2.30
C GLU A 286 -5.95 -7.49 2.77
N HIS A 287 -6.44 -8.37 1.89
CA HIS A 287 -7.43 -9.40 2.24
C HIS A 287 -6.90 -10.37 3.29
N TYR A 288 -5.62 -10.75 3.23
CA TYR A 288 -5.00 -11.60 4.25
C TYR A 288 -4.98 -10.90 5.61
N ALA A 289 -4.54 -9.63 5.67
CA ALA A 289 -4.51 -8.86 6.91
C ALA A 289 -5.92 -8.70 7.49
N PHE A 290 -6.91 -8.35 6.66
CA PHE A 290 -8.32 -8.28 7.05
C PHE A 290 -8.80 -9.59 7.68
N THR A 291 -8.62 -10.73 6.99
CA THR A 291 -9.08 -12.04 7.47
C THR A 291 -8.28 -12.56 8.66
N TYR A 292 -7.00 -12.18 8.77
CA TYR A 292 -6.17 -12.49 9.93
C TYR A 292 -6.73 -11.82 11.19
N ILE A 293 -6.97 -10.52 11.12
CA ILE A 293 -7.52 -9.76 12.26
C ILE A 293 -8.95 -10.23 12.59
N LEU A 294 -9.78 -10.44 11.58
CA LEU A 294 -11.15 -10.97 11.75
C LEU A 294 -11.14 -12.31 12.50
N SER A 295 -10.23 -13.21 12.12
CA SER A 295 -10.12 -14.52 12.78
C SER A 295 -9.64 -14.42 14.23
N ASP A 296 -8.78 -13.43 14.53
CA ASP A 296 -8.33 -13.17 15.90
C ASP A 296 -9.46 -12.58 16.76
N VAL A 297 -10.19 -11.59 16.25
CA VAL A 297 -11.31 -10.94 16.95
C VAL A 297 -12.43 -11.94 17.24
N LEU A 298 -12.80 -12.77 16.27
CA LEU A 298 -13.88 -13.76 16.41
C LEU A 298 -13.42 -15.08 17.05
N LYS A 299 -12.10 -15.24 17.32
CA LYS A 299 -11.49 -16.46 17.87
C LYS A 299 -11.79 -17.72 17.03
N ILE A 300 -11.91 -17.56 15.71
CA ILE A 300 -12.19 -18.68 14.78
C ILE A 300 -10.89 -19.08 14.08
N LYS A 301 -10.49 -20.34 14.24
CA LYS A 301 -9.24 -20.86 13.66
C LYS A 301 -9.30 -21.11 12.15
N ASP A 302 -10.46 -21.54 11.65
CA ASP A 302 -10.64 -21.85 10.23
C ASP A 302 -11.20 -20.65 9.47
N LYS A 303 -10.29 -19.92 8.81
CA LYS A 303 -10.63 -18.72 8.02
C LYS A 303 -11.54 -19.01 6.83
N ARG A 304 -11.60 -20.26 6.33
CA ARG A 304 -12.40 -20.64 5.15
C ARG A 304 -13.88 -20.43 5.38
N LYS A 305 -14.34 -20.52 6.65
CA LYS A 305 -15.73 -20.26 7.03
C LYS A 305 -16.19 -18.86 6.70
N PHE A 306 -15.26 -17.89 6.64
CA PHE A 306 -15.59 -16.50 6.32
C PHE A 306 -15.69 -16.22 4.83
N TYR A 307 -15.04 -17.00 3.96
CA TYR A 307 -14.94 -16.68 2.54
C TYR A 307 -16.31 -16.65 1.84
N TRP A 308 -17.22 -17.54 2.26
CA TRP A 308 -18.60 -17.57 1.74
C TRP A 308 -19.40 -16.31 2.07
N PHE A 309 -19.08 -15.63 3.16
CA PHE A 309 -19.73 -14.37 3.55
C PHE A 309 -18.98 -13.15 3.01
N ILE A 310 -17.66 -13.18 3.03
CA ILE A 310 -16.81 -12.07 2.56
C ILE A 310 -17.00 -11.85 1.07
N PHE A 311 -17.06 -12.92 0.27
CA PHE A 311 -17.17 -12.82 -1.18
C PHE A 311 -18.41 -12.01 -1.65
N PRO A 312 -19.67 -12.34 -1.28
CA PRO A 312 -20.83 -11.60 -1.72
C PRO A 312 -20.87 -10.17 -1.15
N ILE A 313 -20.39 -9.96 0.08
CA ILE A 313 -20.32 -8.62 0.69
C ILE A 313 -19.31 -7.77 -0.08
N ALA A 314 -18.11 -8.27 -0.34
CA ALA A 314 -17.10 -7.55 -1.10
C ALA A 314 -17.58 -7.22 -2.52
N LEU A 315 -18.24 -8.17 -3.19
CA LEU A 315 -18.81 -7.96 -4.51
C LEU A 315 -19.88 -6.86 -4.49
N TYR A 316 -20.80 -6.90 -3.53
CA TYR A 316 -21.85 -5.89 -3.37
C TYR A 316 -21.26 -4.50 -3.12
N LEU A 317 -20.28 -4.38 -2.23
CA LEU A 317 -19.62 -3.11 -1.93
C LEU A 317 -18.83 -2.56 -3.13
N CYS A 318 -18.13 -3.42 -3.86
CA CYS A 318 -17.43 -3.03 -5.10
C CYS A 318 -18.41 -2.51 -6.17
N MET A 319 -19.56 -3.17 -6.33
CA MET A 319 -20.62 -2.75 -7.28
C MET A 319 -21.24 -1.41 -6.91
N GLY A 320 -21.24 -1.01 -5.64
CA GLY A 320 -21.68 0.30 -5.17
C GLY A 320 -20.80 1.46 -5.63
N ILE A 321 -19.55 1.21 -6.05
CA ILE A 321 -18.61 2.24 -6.50
C ILE A 321 -18.57 2.25 -8.03
N LYS A 322 -19.20 3.26 -8.63
CA LYS A 322 -19.47 3.28 -10.09
C LYS A 322 -18.25 3.63 -10.94
N ASN A 323 -17.36 4.47 -10.45
CA ASN A 323 -16.22 4.99 -11.22
C ASN A 323 -15.05 5.41 -10.33
N GLU A 324 -13.93 5.80 -10.97
CA GLU A 324 -12.70 6.21 -10.30
C GLU A 324 -12.86 7.51 -9.49
N VAL A 325 -13.67 8.45 -9.97
CA VAL A 325 -13.91 9.72 -9.28
C VAL A 325 -14.61 9.47 -7.94
N GLN A 326 -15.66 8.66 -7.95
CA GLN A 326 -16.38 8.27 -6.72
C GLN A 326 -15.46 7.49 -5.76
N ARG A 327 -14.65 6.54 -6.29
CA ARG A 327 -13.68 5.81 -5.48
C ARG A 327 -12.71 6.76 -4.77
N ARG A 328 -12.15 7.73 -5.50
CA ARG A 328 -11.22 8.72 -4.94
C ARG A 328 -11.89 9.63 -3.91
N ALA A 329 -13.13 10.05 -4.16
CA ALA A 329 -13.88 10.85 -3.20
C ALA A 329 -14.11 10.09 -1.88
N ILE A 330 -14.47 8.80 -1.95
CA ILE A 330 -14.61 7.93 -0.77
C ILE A 330 -13.28 7.80 -0.02
N LEU A 331 -12.18 7.52 -0.73
CA LEU A 331 -10.87 7.37 -0.12
C LEU A 331 -10.36 8.70 0.45
N GLY A 332 -10.53 9.82 -0.24
CA GLY A 332 -10.17 11.15 0.27
C GLY A 332 -10.88 11.52 1.57
N PHE A 333 -12.09 10.97 1.79
CA PHE A 333 -12.81 11.14 3.06
C PHE A 333 -12.36 10.16 4.15
N LEU A 334 -12.08 8.90 3.81
CA LEU A 334 -11.79 7.83 4.77
C LEU A 334 -10.31 7.75 5.15
N VAL A 335 -9.38 7.82 4.19
CA VAL A 335 -7.96 7.54 4.43
C VAL A 335 -7.32 8.52 5.43
N PRO A 336 -7.58 9.85 5.40
CA PRO A 336 -7.06 10.74 6.42
C PRO A 336 -7.49 10.37 7.85
N LYS A 337 -8.73 9.91 8.02
CA LYS A 337 -9.26 9.47 9.32
C LYS A 337 -8.61 8.17 9.79
N ILE A 338 -8.38 7.23 8.86
CA ILE A 338 -7.65 5.98 9.11
C ILE A 338 -6.22 6.28 9.56
N VAL A 339 -5.52 7.16 8.84
CA VAL A 339 -4.14 7.55 9.19
C VAL A 339 -4.07 8.20 10.57
N LEU A 340 -5.00 9.13 10.87
CA LEU A 340 -5.08 9.74 12.21
C LEU A 340 -5.36 8.71 13.30
N PHE A 341 -6.29 7.78 13.03
CA PHE A 341 -6.57 6.67 13.95
C PHE A 341 -5.33 5.82 14.18
N ASN A 342 -4.61 5.42 13.12
CA ASN A 342 -3.40 4.60 13.23
C ASN A 342 -2.30 5.30 14.02
N ILE A 343 -2.05 6.59 13.75
CA ILE A 343 -1.09 7.39 14.52
C ILE A 343 -1.48 7.38 16.01
N ALA A 344 -2.73 7.66 16.33
CA ALA A 344 -3.21 7.70 17.71
C ALA A 344 -3.13 6.31 18.37
N TYR A 345 -3.67 5.29 17.72
CA TYR A 345 -3.72 3.91 18.23
C TYR A 345 -2.34 3.35 18.54
N ILE A 346 -1.43 3.45 17.55
CA ILE A 346 -0.06 2.95 17.68
C ILE A 346 0.70 3.77 18.72
N SER A 347 0.55 5.11 18.74
CA SER A 347 1.26 5.96 19.71
C SER A 347 0.80 5.73 21.13
N ILE A 348 -0.51 5.59 21.37
CA ILE A 348 -1.06 5.33 22.70
C ILE A 348 -0.47 4.03 23.27
N ILE A 349 -0.45 2.94 22.50
CA ILE A 349 0.14 1.68 22.95
C ILE A 349 1.64 1.86 23.21
N ALA A 350 2.39 2.61 22.37
CA ALA A 350 3.82 2.87 22.60
C ALA A 350 4.07 3.60 23.92
N VAL A 351 3.25 4.60 24.23
CA VAL A 351 3.32 5.35 25.50
C VAL A 351 3.00 4.43 26.68
N LEU A 352 1.97 3.59 26.57
CA LEU A 352 1.62 2.65 27.63
C LEU A 352 2.72 1.60 27.89
N ILE A 353 3.38 1.10 26.84
CA ILE A 353 4.56 0.24 26.94
C ILE A 353 5.67 0.97 27.72
N PHE A 354 5.95 2.22 27.37
CA PHE A 354 6.99 3.02 27.99
C PHE A 354 6.73 3.27 29.49
N ILE A 355 5.49 3.62 29.87
CA ILE A 355 5.10 3.87 31.26
C ILE A 355 5.24 2.60 32.10
N LYS A 356 4.77 1.45 31.60
CA LYS A 356 4.82 0.17 32.31
C LYS A 356 6.26 -0.32 32.52
N ASP A 357 7.14 -0.07 31.57
CA ASP A 357 8.57 -0.40 31.70
C ASP A 357 9.28 0.46 32.74
N LYS A 358 8.90 1.75 32.87
CA LYS A 358 9.44 2.62 33.94
C LYS A 358 8.99 2.22 35.34
N GLY A 359 7.76 1.74 35.48
CA GLY A 359 7.23 1.30 36.77
C GLY A 359 7.78 -0.05 37.28
N ARG A 360 8.58 -0.75 36.44
CA ARG A 360 9.23 -2.02 36.79
C ARG A 360 10.71 -1.89 37.13
N LYS A 361 11.29 -0.70 36.99
CA LYS A 361 12.62 -0.33 37.45
C LYS A 361 12.56 0.41 38.80
#